data_7102b8a0c38031d414ab59a4454feb1c
#
_entry.id   7102b8a0c38031d414ab59a4454feb1c
#
_cell.length_a   1.000
_cell.length_b   1.000
_cell.length_c   1.000
_cell.angle_alpha   90.00
_cell.angle_beta   90.00
_cell.angle_gamma   90.00
#
_symmetry.space_group_name_H-M   'P 1'
#
loop_
_entity.id
_entity.type
_entity.pdbx_description
1 polymer ?
#
loop_
_entity_poly.entity_id
_entity_poly.type
_entity_poly.pdbx_seq_one_letter_code
_entity_poly.pdbx_strand_id
1 'polypeptide(L)'
;MRAIRKREAGKGLVLDEVPVPTPEPDEVLVRIEAASICGTDLHINRWDTWSSERVEPPLTLGHELCGTVVALGTNVSSVEEGAYVSAESHVTCGVCFHCRTGKAHMCERTRILGVDRDGGFADYVAVPASVVWTNDRAKLPPEIACLQEPFGNAVFATSTQDLAGRAVAVLGCGPVGLFAIAIAKAFGAGRLLASDHVPFRIGLARSLGADAVVDFDEVDDVRAWFAEQNEDVGMGVVFEMSGALRAIEDAFSIVRHGGHVVLFGIPAQPATIDIAESLIFKNLTVTAVNGREIWETWYTTRWLLEHGVVDLRPLITAELPLERYEEAFALLDSGEACKIVLRPNGVA
;
A
#
# COMPACT_ATOMS: atom_id res chain seq x y z
N MET A 1 6.09 17.86 20.82
CA MET A 1 5.81 16.47 20.43
C MET A 1 6.97 15.87 19.67
N ARG A 2 7.20 14.56 19.77
CA ARG A 2 8.19 13.84 18.97
C ARG A 2 7.68 13.65 17.56
N ALA A 3 8.58 13.75 16.57
CA ALA A 3 8.27 13.50 15.16
C ALA A 3 9.52 13.01 14.41
N ILE A 4 9.37 12.01 13.54
CA ILE A 4 10.40 11.57 12.60
C ILE A 4 10.30 12.43 11.35
N ARG A 5 11.38 13.16 11.04
CA ARG A 5 11.38 14.19 10.01
C ARG A 5 12.50 14.05 9.01
N LYS A 6 12.18 14.41 7.78
CA LYS A 6 13.15 14.86 6.79
C LYS A 6 13.41 16.34 7.07
N ARG A 7 14.48 16.66 7.82
CA ARG A 7 14.80 18.04 8.23
C ARG A 7 15.33 18.88 7.08
N GLU A 8 16.14 18.25 6.24
CA GLU A 8 16.82 18.86 5.10
C GLU A 8 16.97 17.89 3.93
N ALA A 9 17.30 18.40 2.76
CA ALA A 9 17.62 17.61 1.58
C ALA A 9 18.86 16.73 1.84
N GLY A 10 18.76 15.42 1.54
CA GLY A 10 19.84 14.48 1.74
C GLY A 10 19.40 13.20 2.42
N LYS A 11 20.29 12.22 2.50
CA LYS A 11 20.02 10.90 3.09
C LYS A 11 19.81 11.00 4.61
N GLY A 12 18.88 10.21 5.12
CA GLY A 12 18.59 10.06 6.54
C GLY A 12 17.35 10.83 7.02
N LEU A 13 16.88 10.44 8.18
CA LEU A 13 15.78 11.04 8.93
C LEU A 13 16.27 11.40 10.33
N VAL A 14 15.53 12.23 11.04
CA VAL A 14 15.84 12.61 12.42
C VAL A 14 14.58 12.54 13.28
N LEU A 15 14.75 12.11 14.53
CA LEU A 15 13.71 12.25 15.55
C LEU A 15 13.86 13.64 16.17
N ASP A 16 12.85 14.49 15.96
CA ASP A 16 12.80 15.87 16.41
C ASP A 16 11.77 16.09 17.51
N GLU A 17 11.97 17.15 18.28
CA GLU A 17 10.93 17.77 19.11
C GLU A 17 10.38 18.99 18.39
N VAL A 18 9.08 18.96 18.07
CA VAL A 18 8.37 20.05 17.39
C VAL A 18 7.12 20.46 18.15
N PRO A 19 6.58 21.66 17.95
CA PRO A 19 5.28 22.03 18.52
C PRO A 19 4.16 21.06 18.10
N VAL A 20 3.19 20.82 18.98
CA VAL A 20 1.96 20.13 18.58
C VAL A 20 1.20 21.03 17.60
N PRO A 21 0.78 20.54 16.43
CA PRO A 21 0.06 21.35 15.47
C PRO A 21 -1.31 21.76 16.00
N THR A 22 -1.75 22.96 15.65
CA THR A 22 -3.14 23.39 15.85
C THR A 22 -3.91 23.08 14.57
N PRO A 23 -5.04 22.38 14.64
CA PRO A 23 -5.81 22.08 13.44
C PRO A 23 -6.39 23.36 12.82
N GLU A 24 -6.28 23.48 11.52
CA GLU A 24 -6.94 24.54 10.73
C GLU A 24 -8.48 24.37 10.81
N PRO A 25 -9.28 25.35 10.38
CA PRO A 25 -10.75 25.29 10.52
C PRO A 25 -11.41 24.02 9.98
N ASP A 26 -10.88 23.42 8.90
CA ASP A 26 -11.41 22.20 8.28
C ASP A 26 -10.61 20.94 8.62
N GLU A 27 -9.71 21.02 9.60
CA GLU A 27 -8.84 19.91 10.02
C GLU A 27 -9.23 19.35 11.39
N VAL A 28 -8.74 18.15 11.65
CA VAL A 28 -8.76 17.52 12.97
C VAL A 28 -7.35 17.25 13.44
N LEU A 29 -7.13 17.31 14.76
CA LEU A 29 -5.90 16.86 15.39
C LEU A 29 -6.08 15.40 15.83
N VAL A 30 -5.25 14.52 15.31
CA VAL A 30 -5.25 13.10 15.66
C VAL A 30 -4.03 12.79 16.53
N ARG A 31 -4.25 12.20 17.71
CA ARG A 31 -3.22 11.58 18.53
C ARG A 31 -2.95 10.19 17.95
N ILE A 32 -1.75 9.99 17.42
CA ILE A 32 -1.37 8.76 16.71
C ILE A 32 -1.19 7.60 17.70
N GLU A 33 -1.80 6.47 17.39
CA GLU A 33 -1.65 5.22 18.14
C GLU A 33 -0.79 4.20 17.42
N ALA A 34 -0.87 4.18 16.09
CA ALA A 34 -0.03 3.35 15.24
C ALA A 34 0.17 4.02 13.87
N ALA A 35 1.38 3.87 13.33
CA ALA A 35 1.69 4.24 11.95
C ALA A 35 2.63 3.21 11.35
N SER A 36 2.36 2.76 10.11
CA SER A 36 3.21 1.76 9.47
C SER A 36 4.13 2.36 8.41
N ILE A 37 5.28 1.73 8.21
CA ILE A 37 6.28 2.20 7.25
C ILE A 37 5.96 1.64 5.86
N CYS A 38 5.99 2.54 4.87
CA CYS A 38 5.82 2.27 3.45
C CYS A 38 7.16 2.27 2.70
N GLY A 39 7.19 1.66 1.51
CA GLY A 39 8.31 1.80 0.58
C GLY A 39 8.62 3.25 0.21
N THR A 40 7.60 4.11 0.13
CA THR A 40 7.75 5.56 -0.07
C THR A 40 8.62 6.22 1.00
N ASP A 41 8.46 5.81 2.26
CA ASP A 41 9.28 6.36 3.35
C ASP A 41 10.74 5.93 3.23
N LEU A 42 11.02 4.72 2.71
CA LEU A 42 12.37 4.26 2.40
C LEU A 42 13.01 5.09 1.28
N HIS A 43 12.25 5.42 0.23
CA HIS A 43 12.70 6.32 -0.84
C HIS A 43 13.07 7.70 -0.29
N ILE A 44 12.23 8.28 0.58
CA ILE A 44 12.50 9.57 1.22
C ILE A 44 13.71 9.48 2.16
N ASN A 45 13.87 8.39 2.92
CA ASN A 45 15.03 8.17 3.78
C ASN A 45 16.32 8.12 2.96
N ARG A 46 16.32 7.39 1.84
CA ARG A 46 17.46 7.25 0.92
C ARG A 46 17.75 8.51 0.12
N TRP A 47 16.77 9.38 -0.03
CA TRP A 47 16.83 10.62 -0.81
C TRP A 47 17.18 10.35 -2.27
N ASP A 48 16.47 9.42 -2.89
CA ASP A 48 16.65 9.07 -4.29
C ASP A 48 16.12 10.16 -5.26
N THR A 49 16.21 9.94 -6.56
CA THR A 49 15.79 10.91 -7.58
C THR A 49 14.34 11.30 -7.41
N TRP A 50 13.43 10.33 -7.21
CA TRP A 50 12.00 10.63 -7.03
C TRP A 50 11.75 11.50 -5.80
N SER A 51 12.30 11.13 -4.65
CA SER A 51 12.09 11.86 -3.41
C SER A 51 12.72 13.25 -3.44
N SER A 52 13.88 13.40 -4.07
CA SER A 52 14.57 14.70 -4.19
C SER A 52 13.84 15.70 -5.11
N GLU A 53 13.05 15.21 -6.06
CA GLU A 53 12.25 16.05 -6.96
C GLU A 53 10.85 16.36 -6.39
N ARG A 54 10.38 15.56 -5.41
CA ARG A 54 9.01 15.63 -4.89
C ARG A 54 8.91 16.26 -3.50
N VAL A 55 9.83 15.92 -2.60
CA VAL A 55 9.70 16.23 -1.17
C VAL A 55 10.39 17.55 -0.84
N GLU A 56 9.65 18.44 -0.18
CA GLU A 56 10.13 19.75 0.29
C GLU A 56 10.37 19.71 1.82
N PRO A 57 11.62 19.53 2.30
CA PRO A 57 11.92 19.63 3.72
C PRO A 57 11.74 21.05 4.28
N PRO A 58 11.39 21.21 5.59
CA PRO A 58 11.24 20.18 6.58
C PRO A 58 9.86 19.50 6.54
N LEU A 59 9.81 18.15 6.66
CA LEU A 59 8.58 17.37 6.55
C LEU A 59 8.57 16.23 7.57
N THR A 60 7.45 16.01 8.26
CA THR A 60 7.19 14.81 9.07
C THR A 60 6.65 13.71 8.16
N LEU A 61 7.24 12.50 8.19
CA LEU A 61 6.86 11.39 7.32
C LEU A 61 5.65 10.62 7.86
N GLY A 62 5.25 9.57 7.12
CA GLY A 62 4.23 8.59 7.50
C GLY A 62 2.84 8.94 6.99
N HIS A 63 2.29 8.05 6.15
CA HIS A 63 0.97 8.23 5.53
C HIS A 63 0.01 7.08 5.83
N GLU A 64 0.47 6.04 6.47
CA GLU A 64 -0.29 4.88 6.92
C GLU A 64 -0.49 5.01 8.44
N LEU A 65 -1.63 5.54 8.89
CA LEU A 65 -1.80 5.92 10.29
C LEU A 65 -3.19 5.62 10.85
N CYS A 66 -3.26 5.46 12.16
CA CYS A 66 -4.49 5.49 12.91
C CYS A 66 -4.29 6.11 14.29
N GLY A 67 -5.37 6.57 14.89
CA GLY A 67 -5.33 7.21 16.21
C GLY A 67 -6.69 7.72 16.67
N THR A 68 -6.66 8.57 17.67
CA THR A 68 -7.87 9.19 18.25
C THR A 68 -7.90 10.67 17.95
N VAL A 69 -9.03 11.20 17.50
CA VAL A 69 -9.28 12.63 17.32
C VAL A 69 -9.30 13.30 18.70
N VAL A 70 -8.46 14.33 18.90
CA VAL A 70 -8.33 15.04 20.19
C VAL A 70 -8.68 16.53 20.12
N ALA A 71 -8.80 17.08 18.92
CA ALA A 71 -9.32 18.43 18.71
C ALA A 71 -9.91 18.56 17.30
N LEU A 72 -10.86 19.48 17.15
CA LEU A 72 -11.56 19.74 15.90
C LEU A 72 -11.35 21.20 15.48
N GLY A 73 -11.16 21.43 14.19
CA GLY A 73 -11.26 22.75 13.57
C GLY A 73 -12.72 23.26 13.61
N THR A 74 -12.87 24.57 13.56
CA THR A 74 -14.17 25.24 13.78
C THR A 74 -15.27 24.88 12.78
N ASN A 75 -14.90 24.38 11.59
CA ASN A 75 -15.84 23.99 10.53
C ASN A 75 -16.12 22.48 10.52
N VAL A 76 -15.46 21.69 11.36
CA VAL A 76 -15.59 20.23 11.35
C VAL A 76 -16.87 19.81 12.03
N SER A 77 -17.69 19.04 11.32
CA SER A 77 -18.94 18.43 11.85
C SER A 77 -19.11 16.96 11.42
N SER A 78 -18.15 16.43 10.64
CA SER A 78 -18.21 15.07 10.06
C SER A 78 -17.66 13.99 10.98
N VAL A 79 -16.96 14.38 12.04
CA VAL A 79 -16.33 13.48 13.03
C VAL A 79 -16.39 14.16 14.41
N GLU A 80 -16.39 13.36 15.47
CA GLU A 80 -16.43 13.84 16.85
C GLU A 80 -15.06 13.69 17.53
N GLU A 81 -14.81 14.51 18.54
CA GLU A 81 -13.67 14.33 19.44
C GLU A 81 -13.81 12.98 20.18
N GLY A 82 -12.70 12.25 20.30
CA GLY A 82 -12.69 10.88 20.82
C GLY A 82 -12.89 9.80 19.75
N ALA A 83 -13.26 10.16 18.53
CA ALA A 83 -13.40 9.18 17.44
C ALA A 83 -12.07 8.47 17.13
N TYR A 84 -12.14 7.15 16.97
CA TYR A 84 -11.02 6.32 16.54
C TYR A 84 -10.98 6.27 15.03
N VAL A 85 -9.88 6.70 14.43
CA VAL A 85 -9.81 6.98 12.99
C VAL A 85 -8.53 6.45 12.35
N SER A 86 -8.63 6.16 11.06
CA SER A 86 -7.51 6.10 10.10
C SER A 86 -7.64 7.27 9.12
N ALA A 87 -6.66 7.47 8.27
CA ALA A 87 -6.71 8.54 7.28
C ALA A 87 -6.41 8.02 5.87
N GLU A 88 -7.17 8.53 4.90
CA GLU A 88 -6.80 8.47 3.49
C GLU A 88 -5.59 9.39 3.27
N SER A 89 -4.52 8.86 2.70
CA SER A 89 -3.30 9.64 2.52
C SER A 89 -3.40 10.73 1.46
N HIS A 90 -4.30 10.55 0.47
CA HIS A 90 -4.48 11.48 -0.65
C HIS A 90 -5.46 12.59 -0.30
N VAL A 91 -4.95 13.77 0.04
CA VAL A 91 -5.75 14.99 0.22
C VAL A 91 -6.08 15.57 -1.14
N THR A 92 -7.34 15.47 -1.55
CA THR A 92 -7.81 15.87 -2.88
C THR A 92 -8.42 17.27 -2.85
N CYS A 93 -8.45 17.95 -4.00
CA CYS A 93 -8.93 19.34 -4.06
C CYS A 93 -10.46 19.51 -4.06
N GLY A 94 -11.23 18.44 -4.27
CA GLY A 94 -12.70 18.45 -4.30
C GLY A 94 -13.35 19.15 -5.50
N VAL A 95 -12.60 19.90 -6.32
CA VAL A 95 -13.18 20.81 -7.34
C VAL A 95 -12.72 20.57 -8.78
N CYS A 96 -11.67 19.76 -9.03
CA CYS A 96 -11.26 19.40 -10.39
C CYS A 96 -12.26 18.42 -11.04
N PHE A 97 -12.07 18.18 -12.33
CA PHE A 97 -12.93 17.26 -13.09
C PHE A 97 -13.03 15.89 -12.41
N HIS A 98 -11.88 15.29 -12.05
CA HIS A 98 -11.83 13.95 -11.44
C HIS A 98 -12.55 13.90 -10.08
N CYS A 99 -12.33 14.90 -9.22
CA CYS A 99 -13.04 14.97 -7.94
C CYS A 99 -14.56 15.07 -8.12
N ARG A 100 -15.02 15.92 -9.05
CA ARG A 100 -16.45 16.14 -9.30
C ARG A 100 -17.14 14.98 -9.99
N THR A 101 -16.40 14.10 -10.66
CA THR A 101 -16.94 12.93 -11.37
C THR A 101 -16.76 11.62 -10.58
N GLY A 102 -16.46 11.70 -9.27
CA GLY A 102 -16.33 10.52 -8.40
C GLY A 102 -15.02 9.75 -8.53
N LYS A 103 -14.02 10.35 -9.19
CA LYS A 103 -12.67 9.76 -9.35
C LYS A 103 -11.62 10.57 -8.62
N ALA A 104 -11.89 10.86 -7.34
CA ALA A 104 -11.04 11.74 -6.52
C ALA A 104 -9.59 11.24 -6.38
N HIS A 105 -9.36 9.92 -6.41
CA HIS A 105 -8.02 9.33 -6.42
C HIS A 105 -7.15 9.76 -7.61
N MET A 106 -7.75 10.26 -8.69
CA MET A 106 -7.06 10.82 -9.86
C MET A 106 -6.98 12.36 -9.83
N CYS A 107 -7.11 12.97 -8.66
CA CYS A 107 -7.04 14.43 -8.52
C CYS A 107 -5.70 14.99 -8.98
N GLU A 108 -5.72 15.94 -9.92
CA GLU A 108 -4.51 16.58 -10.48
C GLU A 108 -3.74 17.42 -9.44
N ARG A 109 -4.39 17.75 -8.32
CA ARG A 109 -3.84 18.58 -7.22
C ARG A 109 -3.79 17.80 -5.92
N THR A 110 -3.57 16.48 -6.01
CA THR A 110 -3.43 15.63 -4.83
C THR A 110 -2.18 16.03 -4.04
N ARG A 111 -2.35 16.17 -2.72
CA ARG A 111 -1.25 16.28 -1.75
C ARG A 111 -1.29 15.07 -0.83
N ILE A 112 -0.16 14.43 -0.64
CA ILE A 112 -0.05 13.17 0.11
C ILE A 112 0.47 13.46 1.52
N LEU A 113 -0.19 12.93 2.54
CA LEU A 113 0.29 12.96 3.92
C LEU A 113 1.69 12.31 3.98
N GLY A 114 2.61 12.88 4.75
CA GLY A 114 3.97 12.36 4.87
C GLY A 114 4.86 12.52 3.64
N VAL A 115 4.37 13.18 2.56
CA VAL A 115 5.09 13.44 1.31
C VAL A 115 5.02 14.90 0.90
N ASP A 116 3.82 15.48 0.82
CA ASP A 116 3.57 16.88 0.43
C ASP A 116 3.10 17.76 1.60
N ARG A 117 2.82 17.13 2.74
CA ARG A 117 2.43 17.73 4.01
C ARG A 117 2.76 16.78 5.14
N ASP A 118 2.84 17.30 6.38
CA ASP A 118 3.19 16.49 7.55
C ASP A 118 2.29 15.27 7.70
N GLY A 119 2.89 14.15 8.10
CA GLY A 119 2.30 12.84 8.26
C GLY A 119 2.33 12.32 9.70
N GLY A 120 2.10 11.02 9.86
CA GLY A 120 1.80 10.35 11.13
C GLY A 120 2.98 9.74 11.88
N PHE A 121 4.22 9.89 11.43
CA PHE A 121 5.37 9.45 12.25
C PHE A 121 5.67 10.47 13.36
N ALA A 122 4.66 10.76 14.17
CA ALA A 122 4.71 11.72 15.25
C ALA A 122 3.69 11.36 16.35
N ASP A 123 3.77 12.03 17.51
CA ASP A 123 2.77 11.86 18.57
C ASP A 123 1.38 12.34 18.12
N TYR A 124 1.33 13.39 17.27
CA TYR A 124 0.10 13.99 16.74
C TYR A 124 0.28 14.41 15.28
N VAL A 125 -0.83 14.45 14.54
CA VAL A 125 -0.90 15.04 13.19
C VAL A 125 -2.20 15.81 13.00
N ALA A 126 -2.14 16.95 12.30
CA ALA A 126 -3.33 17.66 11.82
C ALA A 126 -3.63 17.23 10.37
N VAL A 127 -4.85 16.74 10.15
CA VAL A 127 -5.29 16.26 8.83
C VAL A 127 -6.66 16.86 8.47
N PRO A 128 -6.95 17.11 7.18
CA PRO A 128 -8.29 17.53 6.77
C PRO A 128 -9.35 16.52 7.23
N ALA A 129 -10.46 16.98 7.76
CA ALA A 129 -11.56 16.12 8.17
C ALA A 129 -12.13 15.29 7.00
N SER A 130 -11.95 15.78 5.77
CA SER A 130 -12.39 15.10 4.54
C SER A 130 -11.63 13.81 4.21
N VAL A 131 -10.46 13.56 4.82
CA VAL A 131 -9.68 12.33 4.62
C VAL A 131 -9.79 11.35 5.80
N VAL A 132 -10.55 11.70 6.82
CA VAL A 132 -10.71 10.89 8.04
C VAL A 132 -11.69 9.75 7.80
N TRP A 133 -11.29 8.56 8.23
CA TRP A 133 -12.09 7.34 8.20
C TRP A 133 -12.30 6.81 9.61
N THR A 134 -13.56 6.79 10.07
CA THR A 134 -13.91 6.31 11.42
C THR A 134 -13.92 4.78 11.47
N ASN A 135 -13.29 4.23 12.48
CA ASN A 135 -13.16 2.80 12.74
C ASN A 135 -13.96 2.35 13.97
N ASP A 136 -14.27 1.06 14.02
CA ASP A 136 -14.72 0.38 15.22
C ASP A 136 -13.51 -0.23 15.95
N ARG A 137 -13.14 0.36 17.09
CA ARG A 137 -11.98 -0.09 17.88
C ARG A 137 -12.13 -1.54 18.38
N ALA A 138 -13.35 -2.02 18.59
CA ALA A 138 -13.57 -3.39 19.04
C ALA A 138 -13.26 -4.42 17.95
N LYS A 139 -13.24 -4.01 16.68
CA LYS A 139 -13.00 -4.87 15.53
C LYS A 139 -11.62 -4.70 14.90
N LEU A 140 -11.10 -3.48 14.92
CA LEU A 140 -9.82 -3.14 14.29
C LEU A 140 -8.85 -2.58 15.35
N PRO A 141 -7.90 -3.39 15.84
CA PRO A 141 -6.85 -2.90 16.71
C PRO A 141 -5.91 -1.97 15.93
N PRO A 142 -5.15 -1.07 16.61
CA PRO A 142 -4.37 -0.02 15.96
C PRO A 142 -3.37 -0.50 14.91
N GLU A 143 -2.70 -1.64 15.15
CA GLU A 143 -1.75 -2.23 14.21
C GLU A 143 -2.38 -2.69 12.89
N ILE A 144 -3.68 -3.01 12.91
CA ILE A 144 -4.44 -3.35 11.70
C ILE A 144 -5.07 -2.10 11.09
N ALA A 145 -5.60 -1.20 11.92
CA ALA A 145 -6.27 0.00 11.44
C ALA A 145 -5.33 0.92 10.64
N CYS A 146 -4.05 1.04 11.02
CA CYS A 146 -3.07 1.83 10.24
C CYS A 146 -2.75 1.19 8.88
N LEU A 147 -2.99 -0.12 8.69
CA LEU A 147 -2.75 -0.81 7.43
C LEU A 147 -3.90 -0.67 6.43
N GLN A 148 -5.04 -0.08 6.78
CA GLN A 148 -6.15 0.09 5.84
C GLN A 148 -5.75 0.88 4.59
N GLU A 149 -4.90 1.89 4.77
CA GLU A 149 -4.40 2.73 3.68
C GLU A 149 -3.66 1.90 2.63
N PRO A 150 -2.55 1.17 2.94
CA PRO A 150 -1.84 0.39 1.94
C PRO A 150 -2.61 -0.87 1.50
N PHE A 151 -3.43 -1.46 2.36
CA PHE A 151 -4.27 -2.59 2.01
C PHE A 151 -5.32 -2.20 0.95
N GLY A 152 -5.87 -0.97 1.03
CA GLY A 152 -6.78 -0.43 0.04
C GLY A 152 -6.21 -0.40 -1.38
N ASN A 153 -4.90 -0.26 -1.55
CA ASN A 153 -4.25 -0.33 -2.86
C ASN A 153 -4.41 -1.73 -3.48
N ALA A 154 -4.18 -2.79 -2.69
CA ALA A 154 -4.39 -4.16 -3.14
C ALA A 154 -5.87 -4.48 -3.36
N VAL A 155 -6.77 -3.95 -2.51
CA VAL A 155 -8.23 -4.08 -2.70
C VAL A 155 -8.61 -3.48 -4.05
N PHE A 156 -8.15 -2.28 -4.39
CA PHE A 156 -8.45 -1.66 -5.67
C PHE A 156 -7.93 -2.49 -6.83
N ALA A 157 -6.66 -2.90 -6.80
CA ALA A 157 -6.07 -3.71 -7.87
C ALA A 157 -6.85 -5.03 -8.08
N THR A 158 -7.16 -5.75 -7.01
CA THR A 158 -7.85 -7.05 -7.08
C THR A 158 -9.34 -6.93 -7.43
N SER A 159 -9.98 -5.81 -7.12
CA SER A 159 -11.39 -5.55 -7.48
C SER A 159 -11.60 -5.19 -8.95
N THR A 160 -10.54 -4.96 -9.72
CA THR A 160 -10.66 -4.67 -11.16
C THR A 160 -11.10 -5.89 -11.96
N GLN A 161 -11.03 -7.10 -11.38
CA GLN A 161 -11.36 -8.36 -12.03
C GLN A 161 -12.12 -9.30 -11.10
N ASP A 162 -12.99 -10.11 -11.69
CA ASP A 162 -13.53 -11.28 -11.02
C ASP A 162 -12.43 -12.36 -10.94
N LEU A 163 -12.13 -12.81 -9.73
CA LEU A 163 -11.06 -13.79 -9.46
C LEU A 163 -11.60 -15.21 -9.20
N ALA A 164 -12.92 -15.35 -8.95
CA ALA A 164 -13.50 -16.62 -8.55
C ALA A 164 -13.29 -17.71 -9.62
N GLY A 165 -12.66 -18.82 -9.20
CA GLY A 165 -12.35 -19.96 -10.06
C GLY A 165 -11.27 -19.73 -11.11
N ARG A 166 -10.62 -18.56 -11.18
CA ARG A 166 -9.58 -18.26 -12.17
C ARG A 166 -8.19 -18.64 -11.67
N ALA A 167 -7.30 -18.95 -12.62
CA ALA A 167 -5.86 -19.00 -12.36
C ALA A 167 -5.30 -17.58 -12.27
N VAL A 168 -4.74 -17.24 -11.11
CA VAL A 168 -4.24 -15.91 -10.75
C VAL A 168 -2.75 -15.99 -10.46
N ALA A 169 -1.96 -15.07 -11.02
CA ALA A 169 -0.56 -14.89 -10.69
C ALA A 169 -0.31 -13.52 -10.04
N VAL A 170 0.56 -13.50 -9.02
CA VAL A 170 1.06 -12.26 -8.40
C VAL A 170 2.57 -12.22 -8.55
N LEU A 171 3.07 -11.25 -9.32
CA LEU A 171 4.50 -11.04 -9.57
C LEU A 171 5.03 -9.94 -8.66
N GLY A 172 5.87 -10.33 -7.70
CA GLY A 172 6.37 -9.49 -6.62
C GLY A 172 5.53 -9.64 -5.34
N CYS A 173 6.14 -10.23 -4.31
CA CYS A 173 5.56 -10.44 -2.99
C CYS A 173 6.01 -9.36 -1.98
N GLY A 174 6.13 -8.10 -2.43
CA GLY A 174 6.18 -6.95 -1.50
C GLY A 174 4.87 -6.83 -0.71
N PRO A 175 4.76 -5.88 0.24
CA PRO A 175 3.56 -5.75 1.09
C PRO A 175 2.25 -5.73 0.30
N VAL A 176 2.16 -4.94 -0.79
CA VAL A 176 0.94 -4.85 -1.62
C VAL A 176 0.68 -6.16 -2.37
N GLY A 177 1.72 -6.83 -2.86
CA GLY A 177 1.58 -8.15 -3.50
C GLY A 177 1.10 -9.22 -2.53
N LEU A 178 1.60 -9.22 -1.28
CA LEU A 178 1.14 -10.12 -0.23
C LEU A 178 -0.32 -9.85 0.17
N PHE A 179 -0.73 -8.57 0.23
CA PHE A 179 -2.14 -8.22 0.39
C PHE A 179 -2.99 -8.75 -0.77
N ALA A 180 -2.51 -8.59 -2.01
CA ALA A 180 -3.22 -9.09 -3.20
C ALA A 180 -3.38 -10.61 -3.18
N ILE A 181 -2.37 -11.37 -2.71
CA ILE A 181 -2.45 -12.82 -2.51
C ILE A 181 -3.56 -13.18 -1.52
N ALA A 182 -3.58 -12.53 -0.34
CA ALA A 182 -4.59 -12.77 0.69
C ALA A 182 -6.01 -12.47 0.18
N ILE A 183 -6.18 -11.36 -0.55
CA ILE A 183 -7.47 -10.97 -1.14
C ILE A 183 -7.86 -11.95 -2.26
N ALA A 184 -6.96 -12.32 -3.16
CA ALA A 184 -7.24 -13.25 -4.24
C ALA A 184 -7.70 -14.62 -3.71
N LYS A 185 -7.07 -15.09 -2.63
CA LYS A 185 -7.50 -16.30 -1.93
C LYS A 185 -8.90 -16.14 -1.35
N ALA A 186 -9.19 -15.04 -0.67
CA ALA A 186 -10.50 -14.73 -0.09
C ALA A 186 -11.58 -14.58 -1.16
N PHE A 187 -11.25 -14.07 -2.34
CA PHE A 187 -12.16 -13.91 -3.48
C PHE A 187 -12.32 -15.18 -4.32
N GLY A 188 -11.74 -16.30 -3.88
CA GLY A 188 -11.97 -17.61 -4.47
C GLY A 188 -11.16 -17.87 -5.74
N ALA A 189 -9.95 -17.33 -5.87
CA ALA A 189 -9.03 -17.73 -6.94
C ALA A 189 -8.90 -19.27 -7.00
N GLY A 190 -9.08 -19.86 -8.18
CA GLY A 190 -9.06 -21.32 -8.36
C GLY A 190 -7.66 -21.92 -8.31
N ARG A 191 -6.68 -21.17 -8.82
CA ARG A 191 -5.25 -21.45 -8.73
C ARG A 191 -4.53 -20.13 -8.46
N LEU A 192 -3.74 -20.05 -7.39
CA LEU A 192 -3.03 -18.83 -6.99
C LEU A 192 -1.55 -19.09 -6.95
N LEU A 193 -0.82 -18.49 -7.90
CA LEU A 193 0.62 -18.61 -8.03
C LEU A 193 1.30 -17.26 -7.76
N ALA A 194 2.54 -17.28 -7.29
CA ALA A 194 3.30 -16.05 -7.07
C ALA A 194 4.78 -16.21 -7.42
N SER A 195 5.48 -15.08 -7.57
CA SER A 195 6.94 -15.05 -7.72
C SER A 195 7.57 -13.92 -6.89
N ASP A 196 8.71 -14.21 -6.29
CA ASP A 196 9.61 -13.26 -5.64
C ASP A 196 11.02 -13.89 -5.58
N HIS A 197 12.02 -13.17 -5.07
CA HIS A 197 13.37 -13.67 -4.84
C HIS A 197 13.79 -13.58 -3.36
N VAL A 198 12.97 -13.00 -2.52
CA VAL A 198 13.24 -12.86 -1.10
C VAL A 198 12.62 -14.04 -0.35
N PRO A 199 13.43 -14.97 0.23
CA PRO A 199 12.90 -16.18 0.88
C PRO A 199 11.86 -15.90 1.95
N PHE A 200 12.04 -14.84 2.74
CA PHE A 200 11.08 -14.40 3.75
C PHE A 200 9.71 -14.09 3.13
N ARG A 201 9.65 -13.34 2.03
CA ARG A 201 8.42 -12.98 1.33
C ARG A 201 7.76 -14.18 0.66
N ILE A 202 8.56 -15.09 0.09
CA ILE A 202 8.09 -16.37 -0.45
C ILE A 202 7.40 -17.19 0.63
N GLY A 203 7.98 -17.25 1.83
CA GLY A 203 7.38 -17.92 2.99
C GLY A 203 6.02 -17.31 3.38
N LEU A 204 5.94 -15.98 3.42
CA LEU A 204 4.69 -15.26 3.70
C LEU A 204 3.63 -15.51 2.60
N ALA A 205 4.00 -15.46 1.33
CA ALA A 205 3.08 -15.71 0.21
C ALA A 205 2.42 -17.10 0.32
N ARG A 206 3.21 -18.13 0.66
CA ARG A 206 2.68 -19.48 0.91
C ARG A 206 1.73 -19.51 2.11
N SER A 207 2.08 -18.86 3.21
CA SER A 207 1.24 -18.81 4.43
C SER A 207 -0.09 -18.10 4.20
N LEU A 208 -0.13 -17.13 3.27
CA LEU A 208 -1.34 -16.38 2.89
C LEU A 208 -2.21 -17.12 1.87
N GLY A 209 -1.80 -18.30 1.42
CA GLY A 209 -2.61 -19.17 0.61
C GLY A 209 -2.27 -19.20 -0.88
N ALA A 210 -1.08 -18.74 -1.29
CA ALA A 210 -0.54 -19.05 -2.61
C ALA A 210 -0.31 -20.56 -2.73
N ASP A 211 -0.85 -21.19 -3.78
CA ASP A 211 -0.76 -22.64 -3.99
C ASP A 211 0.68 -23.06 -4.34
N ALA A 212 1.43 -22.20 -5.05
CA ALA A 212 2.85 -22.34 -5.26
C ALA A 212 3.51 -20.97 -5.45
N VAL A 213 4.77 -20.85 -5.04
CA VAL A 213 5.57 -19.63 -5.18
C VAL A 213 6.93 -20.00 -5.72
N VAL A 214 7.33 -19.36 -6.80
CA VAL A 214 8.66 -19.54 -7.40
C VAL A 214 9.62 -18.48 -6.92
N ASP A 215 10.83 -18.90 -6.56
CA ASP A 215 11.99 -18.03 -6.49
C ASP A 215 12.55 -17.90 -7.91
N PHE A 216 12.44 -16.69 -8.48
CA PHE A 216 12.86 -16.49 -9.87
C PHE A 216 14.38 -16.47 -10.05
N ASP A 217 15.17 -16.44 -8.98
CA ASP A 217 16.62 -16.60 -9.03
C ASP A 217 17.04 -18.09 -9.02
N GLU A 218 16.13 -19.00 -8.61
CA GLU A 218 16.39 -20.45 -8.56
C GLU A 218 15.91 -21.21 -9.81
N VAL A 219 15.22 -20.54 -10.75
CA VAL A 219 14.71 -21.18 -11.97
C VAL A 219 15.22 -20.49 -13.24
N ASP A 220 15.59 -21.27 -14.24
CA ASP A 220 16.09 -20.74 -15.51
C ASP A 220 15.00 -20.04 -16.33
N ASP A 221 13.75 -20.56 -16.26
CA ASP A 221 12.60 -20.05 -17.00
C ASP A 221 11.35 -19.99 -16.12
N VAL A 222 11.08 -18.79 -15.62
CA VAL A 222 9.87 -18.50 -14.82
C VAL A 222 8.58 -18.76 -15.58
N ARG A 223 8.58 -18.51 -16.90
CA ARG A 223 7.41 -18.70 -17.77
C ARG A 223 7.07 -20.17 -17.93
N ALA A 224 8.07 -21.00 -18.15
CA ALA A 224 7.89 -22.45 -18.19
C ALA A 224 7.37 -22.97 -16.85
N TRP A 225 7.89 -22.47 -15.73
CA TRP A 225 7.40 -22.83 -14.41
C TRP A 225 5.90 -22.51 -14.24
N PHE A 226 5.44 -21.31 -14.62
CA PHE A 226 4.02 -20.95 -14.54
C PHE A 226 3.16 -21.84 -15.45
N ALA A 227 3.64 -22.20 -16.64
CA ALA A 227 2.94 -23.07 -17.56
C ALA A 227 2.74 -24.47 -16.94
N GLU A 228 3.79 -25.09 -16.42
CA GLU A 228 3.73 -26.39 -15.74
C GLU A 228 2.76 -26.39 -14.54
N GLN A 229 2.74 -25.28 -13.77
CA GLN A 229 1.86 -25.18 -12.60
C GLN A 229 0.39 -24.99 -12.95
N ASN A 230 0.04 -24.67 -14.18
CA ASN A 230 -1.34 -24.41 -14.64
C ASN A 230 -1.69 -25.14 -15.95
N GLU A 231 -1.22 -26.38 -16.12
CA GLU A 231 -1.59 -27.30 -17.20
C GLU A 231 -1.42 -26.67 -18.60
N ASP A 232 -0.39 -25.85 -18.81
CA ASP A 232 -0.06 -25.14 -20.04
C ASP A 232 -1.14 -24.17 -20.59
N VAL A 233 -2.20 -23.88 -19.82
CA VAL A 233 -3.27 -22.96 -20.24
C VAL A 233 -2.87 -21.50 -20.11
N GLY A 234 -1.92 -21.18 -19.24
CA GLY A 234 -1.54 -19.81 -18.85
C GLY A 234 -2.49 -19.17 -17.85
N MET A 235 -2.07 -18.04 -17.29
CA MET A 235 -2.78 -17.39 -16.19
C MET A 235 -3.98 -16.58 -16.69
N GLY A 236 -5.11 -16.67 -15.97
CA GLY A 236 -6.32 -15.90 -16.31
C GLY A 236 -6.21 -14.43 -15.96
N VAL A 237 -5.59 -14.14 -14.79
CA VAL A 237 -5.31 -12.80 -14.30
C VAL A 237 -3.88 -12.76 -13.78
N VAL A 238 -3.14 -11.71 -14.13
CA VAL A 238 -1.77 -11.48 -13.64
C VAL A 238 -1.71 -10.11 -12.99
N PHE A 239 -1.33 -10.06 -11.72
CA PHE A 239 -1.02 -8.84 -10.98
C PHE A 239 0.49 -8.61 -11.00
N GLU A 240 0.94 -7.55 -11.67
CA GLU A 240 2.32 -7.09 -11.60
C GLU A 240 2.42 -6.04 -10.48
N MET A 241 3.10 -6.40 -9.37
CA MET A 241 3.14 -5.65 -8.11
C MET A 241 4.53 -5.12 -7.75
N SER A 242 5.54 -5.40 -8.58
CA SER A 242 6.94 -5.11 -8.27
C SER A 242 7.50 -3.87 -8.98
N GLY A 243 7.01 -3.58 -10.19
CA GLY A 243 7.60 -2.59 -11.10
C GLY A 243 8.93 -3.03 -11.73
N ALA A 244 9.39 -4.26 -11.50
CA ALA A 244 10.59 -4.78 -12.13
C ALA A 244 10.33 -5.03 -13.64
N LEU A 245 11.23 -4.56 -14.50
CA LEU A 245 11.06 -4.69 -15.96
C LEU A 245 10.83 -6.14 -16.38
N ARG A 246 11.60 -7.08 -15.80
CA ARG A 246 11.43 -8.52 -16.05
C ARG A 246 10.04 -9.02 -15.64
N ALA A 247 9.53 -8.61 -14.47
CA ALA A 247 8.21 -9.01 -14.02
C ALA A 247 7.09 -8.46 -14.92
N ILE A 248 7.26 -7.24 -15.47
CA ILE A 248 6.35 -6.68 -16.46
C ILE A 248 6.37 -7.54 -17.74
N GLU A 249 7.54 -7.92 -18.27
CA GLU A 249 7.66 -8.80 -19.43
C GLU A 249 7.06 -10.18 -19.15
N ASP A 250 7.33 -10.76 -17.99
CA ASP A 250 6.80 -12.05 -17.58
C ASP A 250 5.26 -11.99 -17.46
N ALA A 251 4.68 -10.89 -16.95
CA ALA A 251 3.23 -10.72 -16.84
C ALA A 251 2.54 -10.88 -18.20
N PHE A 252 3.07 -10.23 -19.25
CA PHE A 252 2.52 -10.35 -20.60
C PHE A 252 2.79 -11.72 -21.24
N SER A 253 3.81 -12.43 -20.78
CA SER A 253 4.17 -13.74 -21.30
C SER A 253 3.31 -14.86 -20.72
N ILE A 254 3.14 -14.90 -19.39
CA ILE A 254 2.42 -15.98 -18.68
C ILE A 254 0.90 -15.87 -18.76
N VAL A 255 0.38 -14.68 -19.08
CA VAL A 255 -1.07 -14.48 -19.24
C VAL A 255 -1.57 -15.21 -20.49
N ARG A 256 -2.69 -15.93 -20.36
CA ARG A 256 -3.34 -16.63 -21.47
C ARG A 256 -3.98 -15.67 -22.48
N HIS A 257 -4.34 -16.16 -23.63
CA HIS A 257 -5.19 -15.44 -24.59
C HIS A 257 -6.54 -15.09 -23.93
N GLY A 258 -7.01 -13.87 -24.15
CA GLY A 258 -8.21 -13.33 -23.50
C GLY A 258 -8.06 -13.10 -21.99
N GLY A 259 -6.85 -13.15 -21.46
CA GLY A 259 -6.56 -12.91 -20.07
C GLY A 259 -6.45 -11.42 -19.71
N HIS A 260 -6.11 -11.16 -18.46
CA HIS A 260 -6.05 -9.82 -17.91
C HIS A 260 -4.72 -9.58 -17.18
N VAL A 261 -4.07 -8.45 -17.46
CA VAL A 261 -2.88 -7.97 -16.75
C VAL A 261 -3.24 -6.70 -15.97
N VAL A 262 -2.97 -6.69 -14.69
CA VAL A 262 -3.10 -5.52 -13.82
C VAL A 262 -1.71 -5.02 -13.47
N LEU A 263 -1.38 -3.81 -13.87
CA LEU A 263 -0.11 -3.15 -13.60
C LEU A 263 -0.28 -2.20 -12.41
N PHE A 264 0.42 -2.48 -11.34
CA PHE A 264 0.45 -1.66 -10.12
C PHE A 264 1.86 -1.19 -9.76
N GLY A 265 2.88 -2.05 -9.95
CA GLY A 265 4.27 -1.71 -9.66
C GLY A 265 4.75 -0.55 -10.54
N ILE A 266 5.45 0.43 -9.92
CA ILE A 266 5.98 1.59 -10.64
C ILE A 266 7.40 1.28 -11.10
N PRO A 267 7.67 1.17 -12.43
CA PRO A 267 9.00 0.86 -12.92
C PRO A 267 9.94 2.07 -12.79
N ALA A 268 11.18 1.81 -12.38
CA ALA A 268 12.21 2.85 -12.28
C ALA A 268 12.70 3.38 -13.63
N GLN A 269 12.41 2.66 -14.73
CA GLN A 269 12.79 3.00 -16.10
C GLN A 269 11.66 2.60 -17.06
N PRO A 270 11.59 3.21 -18.28
CA PRO A 270 10.60 2.83 -19.27
C PRO A 270 10.69 1.34 -19.63
N ALA A 271 9.54 0.66 -19.68
CA ALA A 271 9.39 -0.71 -20.15
C ALA A 271 9.11 -0.72 -21.67
N THR A 272 9.67 -1.68 -22.39
CA THR A 272 9.37 -1.92 -23.81
C THR A 272 8.47 -3.14 -23.93
N ILE A 273 7.33 -3.00 -24.60
CA ILE A 273 6.36 -4.08 -24.82
C ILE A 273 6.09 -4.22 -26.31
N ASP A 274 6.16 -5.44 -26.85
CA ASP A 274 5.67 -5.74 -28.19
C ASP A 274 4.15 -5.73 -28.18
N ILE A 275 3.57 -4.66 -28.71
CA ILE A 275 2.12 -4.44 -28.69
C ILE A 275 1.39 -5.52 -29.53
N ALA A 276 1.96 -5.96 -30.65
CA ALA A 276 1.31 -6.94 -31.53
C ALA A 276 1.25 -8.32 -30.84
N GLU A 277 2.40 -8.85 -30.45
CA GLU A 277 2.51 -10.20 -29.88
C GLU A 277 1.98 -10.27 -28.44
N SER A 278 2.30 -9.26 -27.63
CA SER A 278 1.98 -9.31 -26.20
C SER A 278 0.52 -8.94 -25.89
N LEU A 279 -0.12 -8.07 -26.70
CA LEU A 279 -1.47 -7.57 -26.43
C LEU A 279 -2.48 -7.96 -27.49
N ILE A 280 -2.24 -7.56 -28.77
CA ILE A 280 -3.27 -7.65 -29.81
C ILE A 280 -3.58 -9.11 -30.14
N PHE A 281 -2.57 -9.91 -30.46
CA PHE A 281 -2.77 -11.32 -30.81
C PHE A 281 -3.23 -12.18 -29.65
N LYS A 282 -2.96 -11.77 -28.42
CA LYS A 282 -3.52 -12.41 -27.22
C LYS A 282 -4.90 -11.89 -26.85
N ASN A 283 -5.39 -10.79 -27.46
CA ASN A 283 -6.66 -10.14 -27.10
C ASN A 283 -6.73 -9.83 -25.61
N LEU A 284 -5.68 -9.22 -25.04
CA LEU A 284 -5.58 -8.95 -23.61
C LEU A 284 -6.38 -7.72 -23.20
N THR A 285 -6.84 -7.73 -21.95
CA THR A 285 -7.19 -6.53 -21.21
C THR A 285 -6.04 -6.13 -20.29
N VAL A 286 -5.66 -4.86 -20.31
CA VAL A 286 -4.63 -4.32 -19.42
C VAL A 286 -5.25 -3.19 -18.59
N THR A 287 -5.14 -3.30 -17.28
CA THR A 287 -5.57 -2.26 -16.33
C THR A 287 -4.37 -1.71 -15.58
N ALA A 288 -4.15 -0.41 -15.65
CA ALA A 288 -3.18 0.28 -14.80
C ALA A 288 -3.91 0.82 -13.57
N VAL A 289 -3.32 0.61 -12.39
CA VAL A 289 -3.88 1.01 -11.11
C VAL A 289 -2.91 1.93 -10.39
N ASN A 290 -3.40 3.08 -9.93
CA ASN A 290 -2.63 4.01 -9.11
C ASN A 290 -3.38 4.30 -7.80
N GLY A 291 -2.75 3.98 -6.68
CA GLY A 291 -3.34 4.18 -5.36
C GLY A 291 -4.59 3.31 -5.13
N ARG A 292 -5.67 3.93 -4.66
CA ARG A 292 -6.95 3.28 -4.34
C ARG A 292 -8.11 4.21 -4.68
N GLU A 293 -9.25 3.65 -5.03
CA GLU A 293 -10.46 4.43 -5.32
C GLU A 293 -11.09 4.95 -4.03
N ILE A 294 -11.11 6.28 -3.88
CA ILE A 294 -11.66 7.00 -2.73
C ILE A 294 -13.16 7.22 -2.98
N TRP A 295 -14.10 6.71 -2.19
CA TRP A 295 -13.98 5.97 -0.89
C TRP A 295 -14.39 4.50 -1.03
N GLU A 296 -14.73 4.05 -2.21
CA GLU A 296 -15.31 2.74 -2.45
C GLU A 296 -14.41 1.61 -1.92
N THR A 297 -13.10 1.71 -2.16
CA THR A 297 -12.14 0.72 -1.62
C THR A 297 -12.04 0.74 -0.10
N TRP A 298 -12.32 1.87 0.56
CA TRP A 298 -12.34 1.96 2.02
C TRP A 298 -13.49 1.16 2.64
N TYR A 299 -14.68 1.19 2.01
CA TYR A 299 -15.81 0.36 2.43
C TYR A 299 -15.50 -1.13 2.29
N THR A 300 -14.91 -1.53 1.16
CA THR A 300 -14.50 -2.92 0.92
C THR A 300 -13.40 -3.35 1.88
N THR A 301 -12.36 -2.52 2.06
CA THR A 301 -11.27 -2.71 3.03
C THR A 301 -11.81 -2.96 4.44
N ARG A 302 -12.68 -2.06 4.91
CA ARG A 302 -13.32 -2.20 6.22
C ARG A 302 -14.07 -3.52 6.35
N TRP A 303 -14.87 -3.86 5.33
CA TRP A 303 -15.64 -5.10 5.36
C TRP A 303 -14.75 -6.34 5.47
N LEU A 304 -13.70 -6.40 4.66
CA LEU A 304 -12.75 -7.54 4.66
C LEU A 304 -12.05 -7.71 6.00
N LEU A 305 -11.65 -6.62 6.62
CA LEU A 305 -10.88 -6.64 7.87
C LEU A 305 -11.79 -6.83 9.09
N GLU A 306 -12.90 -6.10 9.20
CA GLU A 306 -13.80 -6.17 10.36
C GLU A 306 -14.53 -7.52 10.48
N HIS A 307 -14.71 -8.25 9.36
CA HIS A 307 -15.34 -9.58 9.35
C HIS A 307 -14.31 -10.71 9.36
N GLY A 308 -13.01 -10.40 9.46
CA GLY A 308 -11.95 -11.40 9.48
C GLY A 308 -11.84 -12.23 8.20
N VAL A 309 -12.30 -11.67 7.06
CA VAL A 309 -12.18 -12.32 5.74
C VAL A 309 -10.71 -12.37 5.31
N VAL A 310 -9.95 -11.33 5.64
CA VAL A 310 -8.50 -11.26 5.47
C VAL A 310 -7.87 -10.90 6.82
N ASP A 311 -6.84 -11.65 7.21
CA ASP A 311 -6.04 -11.40 8.40
C ASP A 311 -4.67 -10.81 8.01
N LEU A 312 -4.39 -9.58 8.43
CA LEU A 312 -3.13 -8.89 8.14
C LEU A 312 -2.04 -9.10 9.20
N ARG A 313 -2.36 -9.71 10.34
CA ARG A 313 -1.40 -9.91 11.44
C ARG A 313 -0.13 -10.66 11.01
N PRO A 314 -0.19 -11.70 10.15
CA PRO A 314 1.01 -12.40 9.69
C PRO A 314 2.00 -11.51 8.91
N LEU A 315 1.55 -10.36 8.42
CA LEU A 315 2.37 -9.42 7.66
C LEU A 315 3.05 -8.35 8.52
N ILE A 316 2.64 -8.22 9.79
CA ILE A 316 3.27 -7.31 10.74
C ILE A 316 4.48 -8.03 11.34
N THR A 317 5.67 -7.67 10.85
CA THR A 317 6.92 -8.31 11.31
C THR A 317 7.34 -7.81 12.68
N ALA A 318 7.13 -6.52 12.95
CA ALA A 318 7.49 -5.91 14.23
C ALA A 318 6.59 -4.70 14.57
N GLU A 319 6.44 -4.48 15.87
CA GLU A 319 5.90 -3.24 16.43
C GLU A 319 6.97 -2.59 17.29
N LEU A 320 7.33 -1.35 17.00
CA LEU A 320 8.44 -0.64 17.63
C LEU A 320 7.99 0.74 18.13
N PRO A 321 8.52 1.22 19.26
CA PRO A 321 8.31 2.61 19.65
C PRO A 321 8.95 3.56 18.62
N LEU A 322 8.44 4.79 18.55
CA LEU A 322 8.88 5.79 17.58
C LEU A 322 10.40 6.02 17.58
N GLU A 323 11.02 5.95 18.76
CA GLU A 323 12.45 6.15 18.96
C GLU A 323 13.32 5.08 18.29
N ARG A 324 12.77 3.90 17.99
CA ARG A 324 13.49 2.80 17.31
C ARG A 324 13.27 2.81 15.81
N TYR A 325 12.94 3.95 15.23
CA TYR A 325 12.69 4.07 13.79
C TYR A 325 13.89 3.64 12.93
N GLU A 326 15.13 3.94 13.35
CA GLU A 326 16.33 3.54 12.61
C GLU A 326 16.43 2.00 12.46
N GLU A 327 16.09 1.27 13.52
CA GLU A 327 16.01 -0.19 13.49
C GLU A 327 14.89 -0.65 12.57
N ALA A 328 13.73 -0.02 12.62
CA ALA A 328 12.60 -0.33 11.75
C ALA A 328 12.96 -0.18 10.26
N PHE A 329 13.62 0.94 9.91
CA PHE A 329 14.09 1.18 8.54
C PHE A 329 15.17 0.18 8.11
N ALA A 330 16.11 -0.16 9.00
CA ALA A 330 17.15 -1.14 8.72
C ALA A 330 16.58 -2.55 8.47
N LEU A 331 15.57 -2.98 9.25
CA LEU A 331 14.90 -4.26 9.06
C LEU A 331 14.16 -4.33 7.71
N LEU A 332 13.51 -3.25 7.29
CA LEU A 332 12.87 -3.20 5.98
C LEU A 332 13.89 -3.20 4.84
N ASP A 333 15.01 -2.51 5.01
CA ASP A 333 16.10 -2.46 4.02
C ASP A 333 16.81 -3.81 3.87
N SER A 334 16.85 -4.66 4.91
CA SER A 334 17.42 -6.02 4.83
C SER A 334 16.55 -7.00 4.04
N GLY A 335 15.27 -6.68 3.81
CA GLY A 335 14.30 -7.58 3.20
C GLY A 335 13.71 -8.64 4.14
N GLU A 336 14.11 -8.65 5.41
CA GLU A 336 13.64 -9.60 6.44
C GLU A 336 12.35 -9.15 7.15
N ALA A 337 11.74 -8.07 6.67
CA ALA A 337 10.47 -7.55 7.18
C ALA A 337 9.49 -7.26 6.06
N CYS A 338 8.19 -7.36 6.37
CA CYS A 338 7.10 -6.97 5.47
C CYS A 338 6.50 -5.63 5.90
N LYS A 339 5.78 -5.57 7.02
CA LYS A 339 5.25 -4.35 7.61
C LYS A 339 5.82 -4.16 9.01
N ILE A 340 6.23 -2.94 9.30
CA ILE A 340 6.65 -2.53 10.65
C ILE A 340 5.74 -1.40 11.10
N VAL A 341 5.17 -1.54 12.28
CA VAL A 341 4.28 -0.57 12.89
C VAL A 341 5.06 0.20 13.96
N LEU A 342 5.06 1.52 13.85
CA LEU A 342 5.58 2.45 14.85
C LEU A 342 4.46 2.82 15.83
N ARG A 343 4.80 2.84 17.12
CA ARG A 343 3.90 3.20 18.23
C ARG A 343 4.38 4.49 18.90
N PRO A 344 3.97 5.66 18.43
CA PRO A 344 4.44 6.93 18.99
C PRO A 344 4.10 7.09 20.47
N ASN A 345 2.91 6.68 20.88
CA ASN A 345 2.42 6.82 22.25
C ASN A 345 2.48 5.52 23.08
N GLY A 346 3.42 4.63 22.71
CA GLY A 346 3.70 3.37 23.39
C GLY A 346 2.89 2.18 22.89
N VAL A 347 3.41 0.98 23.18
CA VAL A 347 2.66 -0.27 23.01
C VAL A 347 1.80 -0.42 24.27
N ALA A 348 0.48 -0.52 24.11
CA ALA A 348 -0.45 -0.68 25.23
C ALA A 348 -0.32 -2.06 25.86
#